data_66f93f5c48c7c2e2739cad157c472af0
#
_entry.id   66f93f5c48c7c2e2739cad157c472af0
#
_cell.length_a   1.000
_cell.length_b   1.000
_cell.length_c   1.000
_cell.angle_alpha   90.00
_cell.angle_beta   90.00
_cell.angle_gamma   90.00
#
_symmetry.space_group_name_H-M   'P 1'
#
loop_
_entity.id
_entity.type
_entity.pdbx_description
1 polymer ?
#
loop_
_entity_poly.entity_id
_entity_poly.type
_entity_poly.pdbx_seq_one_letter_code
_entity_poly.pdbx_strand_id
1 'polypeptide(L)'
;MRTLPAGHPSLAHGFPSPAGTLVVLGPAGGVLVPPTAPGPVTFGRNTAEVSVPVGEDDRRVSRRHGVLEHDRDRWWVRATGKVPLRLPESRLLFTGADPVPLPPGYLPLYVHGSRGREHVLEVRVADGSPVVPPAAAGVLRPRERLVFAVLGQSFLRWEAQPRPLPLLRAADQLLRLDPAGAWSPAAVGVVVEQVRARFHPGAADGPLLEALLAAAVLVPPDLALLSGSSGDGGVDWTQATTGR
;
A
#
# COMPACT_ATOMS: atom_id res chain seq x y z
N MET A 1 16.44 -13.37 -9.87
CA MET A 1 15.75 -12.58 -8.83
C MET A 1 16.70 -11.52 -8.31
N ARG A 2 16.23 -10.26 -8.17
CA ARG A 2 17.02 -9.14 -7.62
C ARG A 2 16.26 -8.58 -6.42
N THR A 3 16.95 -8.28 -5.32
CA THR A 3 16.35 -7.68 -4.11
C THR A 3 16.15 -6.18 -4.28
N LEU A 4 15.10 -5.67 -3.65
CA LEU A 4 14.81 -4.24 -3.50
C LEU A 4 15.01 -3.86 -2.04
N PRO A 5 15.61 -2.69 -1.74
CA PRO A 5 15.86 -2.29 -0.36
C PRO A 5 14.57 -1.94 0.39
N ALA A 6 14.63 -1.97 1.71
CA ALA A 6 13.64 -1.31 2.55
C ALA A 6 13.60 0.20 2.22
N GLY A 7 12.40 0.80 2.30
CA GLY A 7 12.22 2.22 1.93
C GLY A 7 12.18 2.50 0.43
N HIS A 8 12.14 1.45 -0.42
CA HIS A 8 11.90 1.65 -1.84
C HIS A 8 10.56 2.40 -2.04
N PRO A 9 10.48 3.38 -2.97
CA PRO A 9 9.22 4.04 -3.29
C PRO A 9 8.12 3.06 -3.66
N SER A 10 6.86 3.41 -3.36
CA SER A 10 5.70 2.57 -3.70
C SER A 10 5.68 2.21 -5.18
N LEU A 11 5.32 0.97 -5.48
CA LEU A 11 5.17 0.48 -6.84
C LEU A 11 3.99 1.12 -7.59
N ALA A 12 3.13 1.86 -6.87
CA ALA A 12 2.09 2.69 -7.48
C ALA A 12 2.67 3.81 -8.37
N HIS A 13 3.88 4.27 -8.07
CA HIS A 13 4.61 5.23 -8.93
C HIS A 13 5.08 4.63 -10.27
N GLY A 14 4.91 3.34 -10.47
CA GLY A 14 5.48 2.61 -11.58
C GLY A 14 6.86 2.03 -11.25
N PHE A 15 7.31 1.14 -12.09
CA PHE A 15 8.63 0.53 -11.98
C PHE A 15 9.11 0.15 -13.38
N PRO A 16 10.19 0.76 -13.92
CA PRO A 16 10.67 0.47 -15.26
C PRO A 16 11.26 -0.94 -15.29
N SER A 17 10.63 -1.82 -16.07
CA SER A 17 11.09 -3.19 -16.24
C SER A 17 10.47 -3.82 -17.51
N PRO A 18 11.12 -4.83 -18.10
CA PRO A 18 10.58 -5.55 -19.23
C PRO A 18 9.20 -6.15 -18.94
N ALA A 19 8.35 -6.25 -19.96
CA ALA A 19 7.03 -6.87 -19.84
C ALA A 19 7.09 -8.26 -19.19
N GLY A 20 6.10 -8.59 -18.37
CA GLY A 20 6.02 -9.85 -17.64
C GLY A 20 6.90 -9.92 -16.38
N THR A 21 7.76 -8.92 -16.11
CA THR A 21 8.53 -8.87 -14.87
C THR A 21 7.60 -8.68 -13.68
N LEU A 22 7.73 -9.52 -12.67
CA LEU A 22 7.06 -9.36 -11.38
C LEU A 22 7.94 -8.52 -10.44
N VAL A 23 7.35 -7.49 -9.85
CA VAL A 23 7.95 -6.73 -8.76
C VAL A 23 7.04 -6.85 -7.55
N VAL A 24 7.61 -7.22 -6.41
CA VAL A 24 6.89 -7.39 -5.14
C VAL A 24 7.61 -6.61 -4.07
N LEU A 25 6.87 -5.79 -3.33
CA LEU A 25 7.42 -4.92 -2.29
C LEU A 25 6.60 -5.04 -1.01
N GLY A 26 7.27 -5.37 0.08
CA GLY A 26 6.77 -5.29 1.46
C GLY A 26 7.45 -4.17 2.24
N PRO A 27 7.08 -3.97 3.52
CA PRO A 27 7.67 -2.91 4.35
C PRO A 27 9.19 -3.04 4.55
N ALA A 28 9.70 -4.26 4.62
CA ALA A 28 11.12 -4.56 4.81
C ALA A 28 11.93 -4.65 3.51
N GLY A 29 11.32 -4.33 2.36
CA GLY A 29 11.93 -4.46 1.04
C GLY A 29 11.21 -5.46 0.16
N GLY A 30 11.82 -5.83 -0.96
CA GLY A 30 11.13 -6.65 -1.93
C GLY A 30 12.03 -7.36 -2.92
N VAL A 31 11.42 -7.86 -3.99
CA VAL A 31 12.12 -8.57 -5.05
C VAL A 31 11.60 -8.18 -6.43
N LEU A 32 12.50 -8.24 -7.41
CA LEU A 32 12.21 -8.17 -8.83
C LEU A 32 12.52 -9.53 -9.47
N VAL A 33 11.57 -10.08 -10.21
CA VAL A 33 11.67 -11.42 -10.79
C VAL A 33 11.24 -11.36 -12.26
N PRO A 34 12.15 -11.58 -13.21
CA PRO A 34 11.78 -11.67 -14.63
C PRO A 34 10.94 -12.93 -14.88
N PRO A 35 10.10 -12.98 -15.94
CA PRO A 35 9.23 -14.11 -16.22
C PRO A 35 10.00 -15.42 -16.49
N THR A 36 11.28 -15.32 -16.86
CA THR A 36 12.18 -16.45 -17.08
C THR A 36 12.87 -16.96 -15.82
N ALA A 37 12.68 -16.30 -14.67
CA ALA A 37 13.31 -16.72 -13.42
C ALA A 37 12.66 -17.98 -12.86
N PRO A 38 13.46 -18.97 -12.45
CA PRO A 38 12.90 -20.16 -11.83
C PRO A 38 12.42 -19.90 -10.40
N GLY A 39 11.37 -20.59 -10.01
CA GLY A 39 10.91 -20.68 -8.63
C GLY A 39 9.83 -19.66 -8.22
N PRO A 40 9.08 -19.99 -7.17
CA PRO A 40 8.01 -19.16 -6.65
C PRO A 40 8.53 -18.01 -5.78
N VAL A 41 7.79 -16.89 -5.74
CA VAL A 41 8.00 -15.80 -4.79
C VAL A 41 7.08 -15.99 -3.60
N THR A 42 7.63 -16.31 -2.45
CA THR A 42 6.86 -16.51 -1.21
C THR A 42 6.82 -15.23 -0.38
N PHE A 43 5.70 -15.02 0.32
CA PHE A 43 5.56 -13.91 1.26
C PHE A 43 4.87 -14.34 2.56
N GLY A 44 5.16 -13.65 3.64
CA GLY A 44 4.66 -13.95 4.98
C GLY A 44 5.53 -13.37 6.08
N ARG A 45 5.24 -13.72 7.34
CA ARG A 45 5.94 -13.08 8.47
C ARG A 45 7.35 -13.66 8.77
N ASN A 46 7.68 -14.85 8.28
CA ASN A 46 8.98 -15.47 8.59
C ASN A 46 10.06 -15.01 7.61
N THR A 47 10.82 -14.00 7.99
CA THR A 47 11.88 -13.38 7.18
C THR A 47 12.93 -14.37 6.65
N ALA A 48 13.19 -15.46 7.36
CA ALA A 48 14.16 -16.46 6.94
C ALA A 48 13.65 -17.45 5.88
N GLU A 49 12.33 -17.56 5.71
CA GLU A 49 11.70 -18.58 4.85
C GLU A 49 10.96 -18.00 3.66
N VAL A 50 10.81 -16.66 3.58
CA VAL A 50 10.06 -16.01 2.52
C VAL A 50 10.92 -15.07 1.69
N SER A 51 10.54 -14.90 0.43
CA SER A 51 11.19 -13.94 -0.47
C SER A 51 10.90 -12.49 -0.10
N VAL A 52 9.66 -12.23 0.39
CA VAL A 52 9.21 -10.88 0.79
C VAL A 52 8.53 -10.96 2.15
N PRO A 53 9.16 -10.41 3.19
CA PRO A 53 8.55 -10.33 4.52
C PRO A 53 7.35 -9.37 4.55
N VAL A 54 6.28 -9.79 5.26
CA VAL A 54 5.10 -8.97 5.52
C VAL A 54 4.47 -9.36 6.85
N GLY A 55 4.23 -8.38 7.74
CA GLY A 55 3.64 -8.61 9.05
C GLY A 55 4.53 -9.42 9.99
N GLU A 56 5.83 -9.14 10.03
CA GLU A 56 6.85 -9.87 10.79
C GLU A 56 6.54 -9.94 12.29
N ASP A 57 6.01 -8.84 12.84
CA ASP A 57 5.61 -8.68 14.25
C ASP A 57 4.18 -9.17 14.54
N ASP A 58 3.47 -9.70 13.55
CA ASP A 58 2.06 -10.07 13.67
C ASP A 58 1.84 -11.58 13.57
N ARG A 59 1.54 -12.21 14.72
CA ARG A 59 1.31 -13.66 14.79
C ARG A 59 0.08 -14.15 14.04
N ARG A 60 -0.83 -13.25 13.66
CA ARG A 60 -1.99 -13.59 12.84
C ARG A 60 -1.60 -13.82 11.37
N VAL A 61 -0.54 -13.15 10.92
CA VAL A 61 0.07 -13.41 9.63
C VAL A 61 0.79 -14.77 9.69
N SER A 62 0.56 -15.63 8.73
CA SER A 62 1.22 -16.95 8.66
C SER A 62 2.70 -16.80 8.31
N ARG A 63 3.55 -17.75 8.75
CA ARG A 63 4.98 -17.77 8.41
C ARG A 63 5.20 -17.69 6.90
N ARG A 64 4.49 -18.53 6.15
CA ARG A 64 4.27 -18.45 4.70
C ARG A 64 2.80 -18.17 4.50
N HIS A 65 2.46 -16.98 4.01
CA HIS A 65 1.07 -16.54 3.89
C HIS A 65 0.52 -16.70 2.48
N GLY A 66 1.41 -16.63 1.51
CA GLY A 66 1.06 -16.86 0.12
C GLY A 66 2.29 -17.04 -0.77
N VAL A 67 2.01 -17.32 -2.01
CA VAL A 67 3.00 -17.53 -3.06
C VAL A 67 2.55 -16.93 -4.37
N LEU A 68 3.49 -16.38 -5.11
CA LEU A 68 3.33 -15.89 -6.46
C LEU A 68 4.12 -16.81 -7.38
N GLU A 69 3.44 -17.37 -8.37
CA GLU A 69 4.00 -18.37 -9.29
C GLU A 69 3.80 -17.92 -10.74
N HIS A 70 4.77 -18.20 -11.60
CA HIS A 70 4.66 -17.94 -13.03
C HIS A 70 4.31 -19.22 -13.75
N ASP A 71 3.18 -19.21 -14.48
CA ASP A 71 2.76 -20.32 -15.33
C ASP A 71 2.12 -19.79 -16.61
N ARG A 72 2.48 -20.34 -17.74
CA ARG A 72 1.92 -20.04 -19.08
C ARG A 72 1.82 -18.54 -19.37
N ASP A 73 2.93 -17.84 -19.28
CA ASP A 73 3.08 -16.41 -19.63
C ASP A 73 2.37 -15.41 -18.68
N ARG A 74 1.92 -15.87 -17.50
CA ARG A 74 1.34 -14.99 -16.48
C ARG A 74 1.69 -15.37 -15.07
N TRP A 75 1.59 -14.39 -14.19
CA TRP A 75 1.74 -14.57 -12.77
C TRP A 75 0.40 -14.90 -12.11
N TRP A 76 0.47 -15.74 -11.10
CA TRP A 76 -0.66 -16.19 -10.30
C TRP A 76 -0.37 -15.97 -8.83
N VAL A 77 -1.40 -15.67 -8.04
CA VAL A 77 -1.30 -15.63 -6.57
C VAL A 77 -2.11 -16.77 -5.97
N ARG A 78 -1.52 -17.43 -4.98
CA ARG A 78 -2.15 -18.46 -4.17
C ARG A 78 -2.01 -18.11 -2.69
N ALA A 79 -3.10 -18.22 -1.92
CA ALA A 79 -3.05 -18.12 -0.47
C ALA A 79 -2.64 -19.47 0.15
N THR A 80 -1.75 -19.45 1.11
CA THR A 80 -1.28 -20.61 1.88
C THR A 80 -1.41 -20.39 3.39
N GLY A 81 -1.83 -19.19 3.79
CA GLY A 81 -1.97 -18.78 5.18
C GLY A 81 -3.29 -19.22 5.82
N LYS A 82 -3.35 -19.14 7.15
CA LYS A 82 -4.58 -19.44 7.92
C LYS A 82 -5.68 -18.39 7.73
N VAL A 83 -5.29 -17.15 7.47
CA VAL A 83 -6.20 -16.04 7.20
C VAL A 83 -6.23 -15.81 5.69
N PRO A 84 -7.39 -15.54 5.09
CA PRO A 84 -7.46 -15.30 3.66
C PRO A 84 -6.66 -14.06 3.26
N LEU A 85 -6.13 -14.10 2.05
CA LEU A 85 -5.55 -12.94 1.40
C LEU A 85 -6.68 -12.09 0.81
N ARG A 86 -6.70 -10.80 1.09
CA ARG A 86 -7.65 -9.87 0.49
C ARG A 86 -7.04 -9.23 -0.76
N LEU A 87 -7.74 -9.37 -1.85
CA LEU A 87 -7.48 -8.79 -3.16
C LEU A 87 -8.29 -7.50 -3.32
N PRO A 88 -8.03 -6.69 -4.34
CA PRO A 88 -8.90 -5.58 -4.72
C PRO A 88 -10.38 -5.96 -4.78
N GLU A 89 -11.25 -4.93 -4.67
CA GLU A 89 -12.71 -5.08 -4.67
C GLU A 89 -13.24 -5.99 -3.53
N SER A 90 -12.51 -6.00 -2.41
CA SER A 90 -12.84 -6.81 -1.22
C SER A 90 -12.90 -8.32 -1.46
N ARG A 91 -12.36 -8.80 -2.55
CA ARG A 91 -12.34 -10.22 -2.89
C ARG A 91 -11.39 -10.98 -1.95
N LEU A 92 -11.84 -12.11 -1.41
CA LEU A 92 -11.06 -12.96 -0.51
C LEU A 92 -10.54 -14.21 -1.23
N LEU A 93 -9.26 -14.49 -1.06
CA LEU A 93 -8.62 -15.71 -1.55
C LEU A 93 -8.26 -16.59 -0.34
N PHE A 94 -8.93 -17.73 -0.22
CA PHE A 94 -8.72 -18.69 0.85
C PHE A 94 -7.66 -19.72 0.48
N THR A 95 -7.01 -20.28 1.49
CA THR A 95 -6.14 -21.45 1.32
C THR A 95 -6.94 -22.62 0.74
N GLY A 96 -6.38 -23.27 -0.28
CA GLY A 96 -7.04 -24.37 -0.99
C GLY A 96 -7.96 -23.93 -2.13
N ALA A 97 -8.25 -22.63 -2.28
CA ALA A 97 -8.93 -22.12 -3.46
C ALA A 97 -8.01 -22.09 -4.69
N ASP A 98 -8.60 -22.05 -5.86
CA ASP A 98 -7.85 -21.90 -7.11
C ASP A 98 -7.02 -20.64 -7.13
N PRO A 99 -5.82 -20.67 -7.73
CA PRO A 99 -4.98 -19.50 -7.88
C PRO A 99 -5.70 -18.41 -8.68
N VAL A 100 -5.37 -17.15 -8.37
CA VAL A 100 -5.91 -15.99 -9.07
C VAL A 100 -4.84 -15.41 -9.99
N PRO A 101 -5.15 -15.19 -11.29
CA PRO A 101 -4.21 -14.56 -12.20
C PRO A 101 -4.00 -13.09 -11.80
N LEU A 102 -2.76 -12.63 -11.90
CA LEU A 102 -2.39 -11.24 -11.70
C LEU A 102 -2.42 -10.51 -13.04
N PRO A 103 -3.22 -9.44 -13.18
CA PRO A 103 -3.21 -8.62 -14.37
C PRO A 103 -1.91 -7.82 -14.46
N PRO A 104 -1.52 -7.37 -15.66
CA PRO A 104 -0.50 -6.35 -15.80
C PRO A 104 -0.87 -5.07 -15.04
N GLY A 105 0.13 -4.37 -14.53
CA GLY A 105 -0.05 -3.16 -13.75
C GLY A 105 0.20 -3.34 -12.26
N TYR A 106 -0.21 -2.34 -11.48
CA TYR A 106 -0.09 -2.30 -10.02
C TYR A 106 -1.28 -2.98 -9.36
N LEU A 107 -1.01 -3.80 -8.36
CA LEU A 107 -2.03 -4.51 -7.59
C LEU A 107 -1.59 -4.63 -6.11
N PRO A 108 -2.27 -4.00 -5.16
CA PRO A 108 -2.01 -4.23 -3.74
C PRO A 108 -2.71 -5.52 -3.28
N LEU A 109 -2.00 -6.32 -2.48
CA LEU A 109 -2.54 -7.46 -1.76
C LEU A 109 -2.55 -7.14 -0.27
N TYR A 110 -3.58 -7.57 0.45
CA TYR A 110 -3.75 -7.21 1.86
C TYR A 110 -3.82 -8.46 2.72
N VAL A 111 -3.02 -8.48 3.77
CA VAL A 111 -3.02 -9.53 4.79
C VAL A 111 -3.63 -8.96 6.07
N HIS A 112 -4.76 -9.51 6.49
CA HIS A 112 -5.45 -9.07 7.69
C HIS A 112 -4.71 -9.56 8.95
N GLY A 113 -4.18 -8.61 9.71
CA GLY A 113 -3.43 -8.84 10.93
C GLY A 113 -4.26 -8.80 12.20
N SER A 114 -3.58 -8.79 13.34
CA SER A 114 -4.16 -8.63 14.67
C SER A 114 -4.63 -7.19 14.90
N ARG A 115 -5.61 -7.00 15.80
CA ARG A 115 -6.13 -5.68 16.21
C ARG A 115 -6.61 -4.79 15.05
N GLY A 116 -7.12 -5.39 13.98
CA GLY A 116 -7.61 -4.65 12.81
C GLY A 116 -6.52 -4.06 11.91
N ARG A 117 -5.23 -4.41 12.14
CA ARG A 117 -4.15 -4.01 11.24
C ARG A 117 -4.32 -4.70 9.89
N GLU A 118 -3.95 -3.99 8.84
CA GLU A 118 -3.79 -4.56 7.50
C GLU A 118 -2.34 -4.35 7.04
N HIS A 119 -1.72 -5.44 6.63
CA HIS A 119 -0.38 -5.40 6.06
C HIS A 119 -0.52 -5.42 4.54
N VAL A 120 0.10 -4.45 3.89
CA VAL A 120 0.06 -4.29 2.44
C VAL A 120 1.29 -4.93 1.82
N LEU A 121 1.07 -5.77 0.82
CA LEU A 121 2.09 -6.26 -0.10
C LEU A 121 1.81 -5.63 -1.46
N GLU A 122 2.71 -4.80 -1.95
CA GLU A 122 2.59 -4.22 -3.27
C GLU A 122 3.08 -5.21 -4.32
N VAL A 123 2.29 -5.40 -5.35
CA VAL A 123 2.64 -6.25 -6.50
C VAL A 123 2.49 -5.44 -7.78
N ARG A 124 3.44 -5.58 -8.68
CA ARG A 124 3.35 -5.03 -10.02
C ARG A 124 3.81 -6.07 -11.03
N VAL A 125 2.99 -6.35 -12.01
CA VAL A 125 3.37 -7.10 -13.20
C VAL A 125 3.62 -6.08 -14.31
N ALA A 126 4.85 -5.97 -14.78
CA ALA A 126 5.19 -5.00 -15.81
C ALA A 126 4.51 -5.33 -17.13
N ASP A 127 3.96 -4.33 -17.77
CA ASP A 127 3.36 -4.40 -19.11
C ASP A 127 4.31 -3.93 -20.21
N GLY A 128 5.53 -3.50 -19.83
CA GLY A 128 6.53 -2.95 -20.74
C GLY A 128 6.30 -1.49 -21.11
N SER A 129 5.24 -0.87 -20.62
CA SER A 129 4.98 0.55 -20.83
C SER A 129 6.02 1.42 -20.12
N PRO A 130 6.41 2.56 -20.71
CA PRO A 130 7.29 3.50 -20.05
C PRO A 130 6.63 4.02 -18.77
N VAL A 131 7.39 4.04 -17.68
CA VAL A 131 6.96 4.68 -16.44
C VAL A 131 6.95 6.17 -16.67
N VAL A 132 5.77 6.78 -16.58
CA VAL A 132 5.63 8.23 -16.54
C VAL A 132 5.84 8.63 -15.07
N PRO A 133 6.93 9.35 -14.72
CA PRO A 133 7.07 9.87 -13.37
C PRO A 133 5.83 10.68 -13.05
N PRO A 134 5.27 10.58 -11.82
CA PRO A 134 4.22 11.50 -11.43
C PRO A 134 4.74 12.91 -11.70
N ALA A 135 4.00 13.69 -12.48
CA ALA A 135 4.25 15.12 -12.61
C ALA A 135 4.45 15.63 -11.19
N ALA A 136 5.37 16.59 -10.98
CA ALA A 136 5.80 17.05 -9.65
C ALA A 136 4.62 17.44 -8.75
N ALA A 137 3.78 16.46 -8.49
CA ALA A 137 2.68 16.49 -7.56
C ALA A 137 3.34 16.69 -6.20
N GLY A 138 3.03 17.77 -5.53
CA GLY A 138 3.62 18.10 -4.25
C GLY A 138 3.55 16.93 -3.27
N VAL A 139 4.36 16.97 -2.24
CA VAL A 139 4.39 15.95 -1.19
C VAL A 139 3.41 16.34 -0.08
N LEU A 140 2.62 15.38 0.41
CA LEU A 140 1.86 15.55 1.65
C LEU A 140 2.80 15.61 2.84
N ARG A 141 2.61 16.61 3.72
CA ARG A 141 3.30 16.66 5.02
C ARG A 141 2.83 15.52 5.91
N PRO A 142 3.58 15.07 6.91
CA PRO A 142 3.20 13.91 7.74
C PRO A 142 1.78 14.02 8.32
N ARG A 143 1.41 15.17 8.86
CA ARG A 143 0.07 15.44 9.40
C ARG A 143 -1.04 15.36 8.33
N GLU A 144 -0.77 15.91 7.15
CA GLU A 144 -1.69 15.84 6.01
C GLU A 144 -1.86 14.41 5.52
N ARG A 145 -0.75 13.68 5.39
CA ARG A 145 -0.75 12.27 4.98
C ARG A 145 -1.60 11.41 5.92
N LEU A 146 -1.47 11.61 7.24
CA LEU A 146 -2.30 10.92 8.23
C LEU A 146 -3.79 11.24 8.02
N VAL A 147 -4.15 12.53 7.85
CA VAL A 147 -5.54 12.94 7.58
C VAL A 147 -6.09 12.26 6.33
N PHE A 148 -5.34 12.30 5.23
CA PHE A 148 -5.80 11.71 3.97
C PHE A 148 -5.77 10.17 3.99
N ALA A 149 -4.88 9.54 4.75
CA ALA A 149 -4.94 8.10 4.99
C ALA A 149 -6.22 7.70 5.74
N VAL A 150 -6.63 8.48 6.76
CA VAL A 150 -7.90 8.26 7.47
C VAL A 150 -9.10 8.52 6.59
N LEU A 151 -9.15 9.64 5.86
CA LEU A 151 -10.28 9.97 4.98
C LEU A 151 -10.41 8.98 3.83
N GLY A 152 -9.28 8.56 3.26
CA GLY A 152 -9.20 7.73 2.06
C GLY A 152 -9.02 6.23 2.31
N GLN A 153 -9.18 5.75 3.54
CA GLN A 153 -8.86 4.38 3.88
C GLN A 153 -9.59 3.32 3.04
N SER A 154 -10.83 3.56 2.63
CA SER A 154 -11.58 2.64 1.76
C SER A 154 -11.01 2.59 0.32
N PHE A 155 -10.52 3.74 -0.18
CA PHE A 155 -9.82 3.81 -1.46
C PHE A 155 -8.46 3.11 -1.38
N LEU A 156 -7.70 3.36 -0.31
CA LEU A 156 -6.40 2.71 -0.09
C LEU A 156 -6.54 1.20 0.06
N ARG A 157 -7.68 0.72 0.55
CA ARG A 157 -8.02 -0.71 0.62
C ARG A 157 -8.56 -1.28 -0.68
N TRP A 158 -8.73 -0.47 -1.70
CA TRP A 158 -9.35 -0.88 -2.98
C TRP A 158 -10.67 -1.62 -2.75
N GLU A 159 -11.54 -1.06 -1.90
CA GLU A 159 -12.88 -1.59 -1.68
C GLU A 159 -13.75 -1.44 -2.94
N ALA A 160 -14.76 -2.29 -3.11
CA ALA A 160 -15.60 -2.30 -4.32
C ALA A 160 -16.39 -0.98 -4.52
N GLN A 161 -16.73 -0.30 -3.42
CA GLN A 161 -17.44 0.98 -3.43
C GLN A 161 -16.78 1.95 -2.44
N PRO A 162 -15.58 2.46 -2.76
CA PRO A 162 -14.85 3.30 -1.84
C PRO A 162 -15.56 4.66 -1.66
N ARG A 163 -15.59 5.14 -0.43
CA ARG A 163 -16.12 6.47 -0.08
C ARG A 163 -15.23 7.14 0.95
N PRO A 164 -15.08 8.47 0.89
CA PRO A 164 -14.37 9.19 1.94
C PRO A 164 -15.03 8.97 3.30
N LEU A 165 -14.21 8.83 4.34
CA LEU A 165 -14.74 8.77 5.70
C LEU A 165 -15.33 10.13 6.08
N PRO A 166 -16.55 10.20 6.65
CA PRO A 166 -17.14 11.48 7.10
C PRO A 166 -16.24 12.20 8.11
N LEU A 167 -16.16 13.53 8.02
CA LEU A 167 -15.24 14.36 8.83
C LEU A 167 -15.36 14.09 10.35
N LEU A 168 -16.58 13.87 10.85
CA LEU A 168 -16.79 13.55 12.26
C LEU A 168 -16.10 12.24 12.65
N ARG A 169 -16.26 11.20 11.86
CA ARG A 169 -15.63 9.90 12.08
C ARG A 169 -14.12 9.95 11.88
N ALA A 170 -13.67 10.77 10.92
CA ALA A 170 -12.24 11.01 10.71
C ALA A 170 -11.60 11.68 11.92
N ALA A 171 -12.22 12.72 12.48
CA ALA A 171 -11.75 13.38 13.68
C ALA A 171 -11.67 12.44 14.88
N ASP A 172 -12.69 11.60 15.11
CA ASP A 172 -12.70 10.58 16.18
C ASP A 172 -11.56 9.55 16.01
N GLN A 173 -11.27 9.14 14.78
CA GLN A 173 -10.18 8.20 14.49
C GLN A 173 -8.82 8.87 14.66
N LEU A 174 -8.66 10.10 14.17
CA LEU A 174 -7.43 10.88 14.31
C LEU A 174 -7.08 11.15 15.77
N LEU A 175 -8.07 11.45 16.64
CA LEU A 175 -7.85 11.60 18.07
C LEU A 175 -7.29 10.33 18.74
N ARG A 176 -7.66 9.14 18.24
CA ARG A 176 -7.10 7.88 18.74
C ARG A 176 -5.69 7.62 18.24
N LEU A 177 -5.37 8.05 17.01
CA LEU A 177 -4.06 7.84 16.38
C LEU A 177 -3.03 8.88 16.81
N ASP A 178 -3.47 10.12 17.01
CA ASP A 178 -2.67 11.28 17.39
C ASP A 178 -3.45 12.13 18.44
N PRO A 179 -3.45 11.71 19.73
CA PRO A 179 -4.19 12.41 20.77
C PRO A 179 -3.74 13.88 20.99
N ALA A 180 -2.49 14.19 20.67
CA ALA A 180 -1.94 15.55 20.81
C ALA A 180 -2.39 16.50 19.67
N GLY A 181 -2.93 15.96 18.59
CA GLY A 181 -3.24 16.72 17.38
C GLY A 181 -4.45 17.65 17.46
N ALA A 182 -5.19 17.66 18.58
CA ALA A 182 -6.38 18.51 18.79
C ALA A 182 -7.40 18.42 17.64
N TRP A 183 -7.69 17.21 17.19
CA TRP A 183 -8.52 16.95 16.02
C TRP A 183 -10.01 17.22 16.29
N SER A 184 -10.63 17.98 15.40
CA SER A 184 -12.07 18.20 15.31
C SER A 184 -12.49 18.12 13.85
N PRO A 185 -13.79 17.97 13.52
CA PRO A 185 -14.25 18.01 12.12
C PRO A 185 -13.81 19.29 11.41
N ALA A 186 -13.82 20.44 12.10
CA ALA A 186 -13.35 21.71 11.54
C ALA A 186 -11.85 21.70 11.27
N ALA A 187 -11.04 21.16 12.20
CA ALA A 187 -9.59 21.06 12.01
C ALA A 187 -9.23 20.14 10.83
N VAL A 188 -9.94 19.01 10.67
CA VAL A 188 -9.79 18.14 9.49
C VAL A 188 -10.15 18.87 8.21
N GLY A 189 -11.26 19.62 8.20
CA GLY A 189 -11.69 20.44 7.06
C GLY A 189 -10.63 21.47 6.65
N VAL A 190 -10.02 22.15 7.62
CA VAL A 190 -8.92 23.11 7.34
C VAL A 190 -7.74 22.44 6.63
N VAL A 191 -7.33 21.24 7.08
CA VAL A 191 -6.25 20.49 6.42
C VAL A 191 -6.63 20.12 4.99
N VAL A 192 -7.87 19.66 4.77
CA VAL A 192 -8.37 19.30 3.43
C VAL A 192 -8.28 20.52 2.49
N GLU A 193 -8.75 21.70 2.94
CA GLU A 193 -8.73 22.90 2.12
C GLU A 193 -7.30 23.41 1.85
N GLN A 194 -6.39 23.33 2.81
CA GLN A 194 -4.97 23.66 2.61
C GLN A 194 -4.32 22.78 1.54
N VAL A 195 -4.61 21.48 1.56
CA VAL A 195 -4.11 20.54 0.55
C VAL A 195 -4.78 20.79 -0.79
N ARG A 196 -6.10 21.04 -0.82
CA ARG A 196 -6.84 21.39 -2.03
C ARG A 196 -6.23 22.59 -2.75
N ALA A 197 -5.98 23.69 -2.01
CA ALA A 197 -5.40 24.90 -2.57
C ALA A 197 -4.02 24.66 -3.20
N ARG A 198 -3.28 23.69 -2.72
CA ARG A 198 -1.94 23.35 -3.18
C ARG A 198 -1.91 22.40 -4.38
N PHE A 199 -2.80 21.39 -4.38
CA PHE A 199 -2.83 20.35 -5.41
C PHE A 199 -3.83 20.61 -6.54
N HIS A 200 -4.88 21.39 -6.27
CA HIS A 200 -5.95 21.72 -7.23
C HIS A 200 -6.32 23.21 -7.19
N PRO A 201 -5.38 24.10 -7.51
CA PRO A 201 -5.71 25.52 -7.57
C PRO A 201 -6.75 25.77 -8.69
N GLY A 202 -7.98 26.11 -8.31
CA GLY A 202 -9.05 26.46 -9.26
C GLY A 202 -10.15 25.41 -9.46
N ALA A 203 -10.06 24.21 -8.87
CA ALA A 203 -11.12 23.22 -8.89
C ALA A 203 -11.83 23.17 -7.52
N ALA A 204 -12.87 23.99 -7.34
CA ALA A 204 -13.60 24.06 -6.06
C ALA A 204 -14.27 22.74 -5.68
N ASP A 205 -14.68 21.90 -6.64
CA ASP A 205 -15.56 20.74 -6.42
C ASP A 205 -15.00 19.40 -6.94
N GLY A 206 -13.70 19.35 -7.31
CA GLY A 206 -13.09 18.11 -7.80
C GLY A 206 -12.82 17.09 -6.67
N PRO A 207 -12.83 15.80 -6.96
CA PRO A 207 -12.53 14.72 -5.99
C PRO A 207 -11.05 14.72 -5.62
N LEU A 208 -10.64 15.59 -4.70
CA LEU A 208 -9.24 15.77 -4.26
C LEU A 208 -8.59 14.43 -3.90
N LEU A 209 -9.31 13.56 -3.19
CA LEU A 209 -8.79 12.27 -2.75
C LEU A 209 -8.43 11.37 -3.95
N GLU A 210 -9.29 11.31 -4.96
CA GLU A 210 -9.06 10.54 -6.18
C GLU A 210 -7.86 11.09 -6.97
N ALA A 211 -7.70 12.40 -6.99
CA ALA A 211 -6.55 13.03 -7.63
C ALA A 211 -5.23 12.72 -6.90
N LEU A 212 -5.22 12.72 -5.56
CA LEU A 212 -4.05 12.32 -4.78
C LEU A 212 -3.66 10.84 -5.00
N LEU A 213 -4.66 9.96 -5.15
CA LEU A 213 -4.46 8.56 -5.47
C LEU A 213 -3.96 8.35 -6.90
N ALA A 214 -4.57 9.02 -7.87
CA ALA A 214 -4.17 8.94 -9.27
C ALA A 214 -2.74 9.45 -9.51
N ALA A 215 -2.34 10.48 -8.76
CA ALA A 215 -0.97 11.00 -8.76
C ALA A 215 0.00 10.17 -7.89
N ALA A 216 -0.46 9.09 -7.28
CA ALA A 216 0.27 8.27 -6.30
C ALA A 216 0.89 9.08 -5.14
N VAL A 217 0.33 10.25 -4.81
CA VAL A 217 0.72 11.05 -3.63
C VAL A 217 0.26 10.37 -2.34
N LEU A 218 -0.87 9.69 -2.42
CA LEU A 218 -1.42 8.82 -1.39
C LEU A 218 -1.48 7.40 -1.95
N VAL A 219 -0.91 6.42 -1.25
CA VAL A 219 -0.70 5.06 -1.73
C VAL A 219 -1.13 4.01 -0.70
N PRO A 220 -1.50 2.78 -1.10
CA PRO A 220 -1.94 1.74 -0.18
C PRO A 220 -1.03 1.49 1.03
N PRO A 221 0.31 1.54 0.94
CA PRO A 221 1.17 1.47 2.12
C PRO A 221 0.90 2.51 3.21
N ASP A 222 0.29 3.66 2.90
CA ASP A 222 -0.10 4.67 3.89
C ASP A 222 -1.14 4.14 4.91
N LEU A 223 -1.78 3.01 4.65
CA LEU A 223 -2.60 2.30 5.63
C LEU A 223 -1.83 1.92 6.90
N ALA A 224 -0.51 1.79 6.84
CA ALA A 224 0.33 1.54 8.01
C ALA A 224 0.17 2.65 9.07
N LEU A 225 -0.11 3.89 8.67
CA LEU A 225 -0.38 5.02 9.56
C LEU A 225 -1.63 4.81 10.44
N LEU A 226 -2.56 3.97 10.00
CA LEU A 226 -3.80 3.68 10.74
C LEU A 226 -3.61 2.62 11.83
N SER A 227 -2.48 1.95 11.81
CA SER A 227 -2.11 0.94 12.80
C SER A 227 -1.40 1.61 13.97
N GLY A 228 -2.04 2.42 14.78
CA GLY A 228 -1.43 3.24 15.82
C GLY A 228 -0.14 2.66 16.38
N SER A 229 0.88 3.46 16.52
CA SER A 229 2.18 3.09 17.07
C SER A 229 2.04 2.65 18.53
N SER A 230 1.85 1.34 18.72
CA SER A 230 2.11 0.74 20.04
C SER A 230 3.62 0.57 20.13
N GLY A 231 4.30 1.58 20.61
CA GLY A 231 5.64 1.54 21.18
C GLY A 231 6.76 1.05 20.28
N ASP A 232 7.70 1.95 20.07
CA ASP A 232 9.11 1.72 19.72
C ASP A 232 9.42 1.22 18.29
N GLY A 233 9.90 2.14 17.50
CA GLY A 233 10.38 1.92 16.13
C GLY A 233 9.88 2.99 15.16
N GLY A 234 10.00 4.27 15.53
CA GLY A 234 9.72 5.39 14.63
C GLY A 234 10.61 5.31 13.40
N VAL A 235 10.07 4.92 12.27
CA VAL A 235 10.71 5.15 10.99
C VAL A 235 10.73 6.67 10.78
N ASP A 236 11.89 7.25 10.98
CA ASP A 236 12.14 8.67 10.77
C ASP A 236 12.11 8.96 9.26
N TRP A 237 10.98 9.41 8.77
CA TRP A 237 10.77 9.79 7.38
C TRP A 237 11.46 11.10 6.98
N THR A 238 12.17 11.77 7.91
CA THR A 238 12.82 13.07 7.64
C THR A 238 14.15 12.94 6.90
N GLN A 239 14.71 11.74 6.75
CA GLN A 239 16.04 11.54 6.14
C GLN A 239 16.04 11.21 4.64
N ALA A 240 14.89 11.15 3.97
CA ALA A 240 14.83 10.81 2.54
C ALA A 240 15.04 12.01 1.59
N THR A 241 15.47 13.19 2.08
CA THR A 241 15.55 14.40 1.23
C THR A 241 16.93 15.08 1.26
N THR A 242 18.02 14.36 1.45
CA THR A 242 19.36 14.93 1.21
C THR A 242 20.33 13.87 0.69
N GLY A 243 20.34 13.70 -0.62
CA GLY A 243 21.38 12.98 -1.35
C GLY A 243 21.54 13.62 -2.74
N ARG A 244 22.60 14.36 -2.90
CA ARG A 244 23.06 14.98 -4.16
C ARG A 244 23.19 13.97 -5.29
#